data_fd63eccc15245a60c888510ef6968c1a
#
_entry.id   fd63eccc15245a60c888510ef6968c1a
#
_cell.length_a   1.000
_cell.length_b   1.000
_cell.length_c   1.000
_cell.angle_alpha   90.00
_cell.angle_beta   90.00
_cell.angle_gamma   90.00
#
_symmetry.space_group_name_H-M   'P 1'
#
loop_
_entity.id
_entity.type
_entity.pdbx_description
1 polymer ?
#
loop_
_entity_poly.entity_id
_entity_poly.type
_entity_poly.pdbx_seq_one_letter_code
_entity_poly.pdbx_strand_id
1 'polypeptide(L)'
;MSGVSVYQVRVKPLEPLMLRGPGEFDPSARGVSASAVSQAFLAPSTVAGLLTSLLLQQPVKPVSSWICYVERMLNLLNGLGIRWIRGPYLVRDSTPYVPIRVGGDFFFIDLKQLACHFRQELAKIERGDLEDFMNRLRQEQNRAEPRLQERVGIALTAREGLKAAREGFLYTASYVSVHCDYIAVEVGLDSARAPNLLVRLDGAAAAVGGESRIARLEVWSVDEGVVKPIASAGFKEGYAVLLSPLILPSPLRIKREGGRVSVEVDGGCLFELVTGAAGLRGLGFSIAERSRKPMYPAILEGSIIRLREGQCYTRDMGPYANVPKRASLIELLGRTGYGSLIELG
;
A
#
# COMPACT_ATOMS: atom_id res chain seq x y z
N MET A 1 -26.91 -6.39 -13.77
CA MET A 1 -25.74 -5.85 -13.00
C MET A 1 -24.57 -6.78 -13.28
N SER A 2 -23.48 -6.29 -13.86
CA SER A 2 -22.29 -7.12 -14.08
C SER A 2 -21.71 -7.45 -12.69
N GLY A 3 -21.61 -8.74 -12.37
CA GLY A 3 -21.01 -9.20 -11.12
C GLY A 3 -19.54 -8.78 -11.03
N VAL A 4 -19.02 -8.64 -9.82
CA VAL A 4 -17.60 -8.45 -9.55
C VAL A 4 -17.03 -9.77 -9.07
N SER A 5 -16.04 -10.30 -9.77
CA SER A 5 -15.26 -11.47 -9.33
C SER A 5 -13.99 -11.00 -8.61
N VAL A 6 -13.63 -11.68 -7.54
CA VAL A 6 -12.47 -11.33 -6.72
C VAL A 6 -11.34 -12.32 -6.97
N TYR A 7 -10.15 -11.79 -7.15
CA TYR A 7 -8.94 -12.56 -7.38
C TYR A 7 -7.82 -12.10 -6.46
N GLN A 8 -7.01 -13.03 -6.01
CA GLN A 8 -5.75 -12.76 -5.32
C GLN A 8 -4.61 -12.79 -6.34
N VAL A 9 -3.96 -11.67 -6.52
CA VAL A 9 -2.71 -11.56 -7.28
C VAL A 9 -1.55 -11.73 -6.31
N ARG A 10 -0.77 -12.78 -6.49
CA ARG A 10 0.41 -13.11 -5.71
C ARG A 10 1.64 -12.58 -6.42
N VAL A 11 2.29 -11.62 -5.79
CA VAL A 11 3.54 -11.03 -6.28
C VAL A 11 4.69 -11.73 -5.57
N LYS A 12 5.48 -12.50 -6.30
CA LYS A 12 6.66 -13.23 -5.82
C LYS A 12 7.93 -12.50 -6.26
N PRO A 13 8.56 -11.70 -5.39
CA PRO A 13 9.83 -11.08 -5.72
C PRO A 13 10.90 -12.15 -5.99
N LEU A 14 11.62 -12.03 -7.10
CA LEU A 14 12.74 -12.93 -7.43
C LEU A 14 14.06 -12.42 -6.83
N GLU A 15 14.05 -11.18 -6.37
CA GLU A 15 15.20 -10.49 -5.78
C GLU A 15 14.70 -9.40 -4.80
N PRO A 16 15.58 -8.84 -3.94
CA PRO A 16 15.21 -7.73 -3.08
C PRO A 16 14.68 -6.54 -3.87
N LEU A 17 13.55 -5.98 -3.45
CA LEU A 17 12.86 -4.90 -4.14
C LEU A 17 13.42 -3.53 -3.75
N MET A 18 13.42 -2.59 -4.70
CA MET A 18 13.64 -1.18 -4.43
C MET A 18 12.31 -0.46 -4.39
N LEU A 19 11.78 -0.24 -3.20
CA LEU A 19 10.48 0.40 -2.98
C LEU A 19 10.70 1.82 -2.44
N ARG A 20 10.90 2.78 -3.33
CA ARG A 20 11.24 4.15 -2.95
C ARG A 20 10.23 4.75 -1.98
N GLY A 21 10.74 5.32 -0.90
CA GLY A 21 9.99 6.13 0.03
C GLY A 21 9.49 7.45 -0.58
N PRO A 22 8.55 8.13 0.08
CA PRO A 22 8.05 9.42 -0.37
C PRO A 22 9.13 10.50 -0.18
N GLY A 23 9.43 11.23 -1.24
CA GLY A 23 10.15 12.52 -1.15
C GLY A 23 11.67 12.49 -1.14
N GLU A 24 12.31 11.37 -0.97
CA GLU A 24 13.75 11.31 -0.64
C GLU A 24 14.71 11.19 -1.84
N PHE A 25 14.23 10.93 -3.04
CA PHE A 25 15.10 10.75 -4.19
C PHE A 25 14.79 11.73 -5.31
N ASP A 26 15.76 12.58 -5.60
CA ASP A 26 15.79 13.35 -6.83
C ASP A 26 16.65 12.62 -7.87
N PRO A 27 16.11 12.22 -9.03
CA PRO A 27 16.90 11.58 -10.08
C PRO A 27 18.03 12.46 -10.61
N SER A 28 17.99 13.76 -10.36
CA SER A 28 19.02 14.73 -10.71
C SER A 28 20.06 14.95 -9.60
N ALA A 29 19.78 14.47 -8.38
CA ALA A 29 20.72 14.57 -7.26
C ALA A 29 21.99 13.76 -7.55
N ARG A 30 23.13 14.35 -7.27
CA ARG A 30 24.45 13.81 -7.57
C ARG A 30 25.30 13.78 -6.32
N GLY A 31 26.23 12.81 -6.27
CA GLY A 31 27.22 12.71 -5.21
C GLY A 31 26.85 11.71 -4.12
N VAL A 32 27.71 11.61 -3.13
CA VAL A 32 27.67 10.60 -2.05
C VAL A 32 26.43 10.75 -1.16
N SER A 33 25.82 11.94 -1.14
CA SER A 33 24.56 12.23 -0.42
C SER A 33 23.30 11.85 -1.19
N ALA A 34 23.43 11.44 -2.46
CA ALA A 34 22.30 10.91 -3.22
C ALA A 34 21.97 9.51 -2.73
N SER A 35 21.00 9.39 -1.83
CA SER A 35 20.52 8.12 -1.29
C SER A 35 19.06 7.88 -1.66
N ALA A 36 18.74 6.63 -1.91
CA ALA A 36 17.37 6.18 -2.13
C ALA A 36 17.03 5.15 -1.06
N VAL A 37 16.24 5.57 -0.07
CA VAL A 37 15.77 4.69 1.00
C VAL A 37 14.52 3.94 0.53
N SER A 38 14.53 2.62 0.67
CA SER A 38 13.35 1.80 0.42
C SER A 38 12.41 1.79 1.63
N GLN A 39 11.12 1.90 1.35
CA GLN A 39 10.09 1.63 2.35
C GLN A 39 9.87 0.12 2.49
N ALA A 40 9.36 -0.27 3.65
CA ALA A 40 9.24 -1.68 4.02
C ALA A 40 8.06 -2.42 3.35
N PHE A 41 7.21 -1.74 2.59
CA PHE A 41 6.01 -2.33 2.01
C PHE A 41 5.79 -1.87 0.56
N LEU A 42 5.02 -2.67 -0.19
CA LEU A 42 4.66 -2.39 -1.57
C LEU A 42 3.50 -1.37 -1.61
N ALA A 43 3.77 -0.16 -2.08
CA ALA A 43 2.75 0.89 -2.11
C ALA A 43 1.59 0.57 -3.09
N PRO A 44 0.35 0.96 -2.79
CA PRO A 44 -0.80 0.74 -3.68
C PRO A 44 -0.59 1.29 -5.09
N SER A 45 0.03 2.45 -5.22
CA SER A 45 0.36 3.03 -6.54
C SER A 45 1.35 2.18 -7.34
N THR A 46 2.26 1.47 -6.66
CA THR A 46 3.19 0.54 -7.33
C THR A 46 2.44 -0.69 -7.82
N VAL A 47 1.52 -1.23 -7.03
CA VAL A 47 0.65 -2.35 -7.43
C VAL A 47 -0.23 -1.95 -8.61
N ALA A 48 -0.92 -0.81 -8.53
CA ALA A 48 -1.75 -0.32 -9.63
C ALA A 48 -0.93 -0.10 -10.92
N GLY A 49 0.28 0.45 -10.79
CA GLY A 49 1.21 0.61 -11.90
C GLY A 49 1.66 -0.71 -12.50
N LEU A 50 1.97 -1.71 -11.67
CA LEU A 50 2.33 -3.06 -12.09
C LEU A 50 1.20 -3.71 -12.90
N LEU A 51 -0.02 -3.74 -12.35
CA LEU A 51 -1.17 -4.35 -13.01
C LEU A 51 -1.52 -3.64 -14.32
N THR A 52 -1.55 -2.30 -14.32
CA THR A 52 -1.85 -1.54 -15.53
C THR A 52 -0.78 -1.70 -16.60
N SER A 53 0.50 -1.77 -16.24
CA SER A 53 1.59 -1.95 -17.20
C SER A 53 1.53 -3.29 -17.93
N LEU A 54 1.13 -4.36 -17.22
CA LEU A 54 0.95 -5.69 -17.82
C LEU A 54 -0.30 -5.80 -18.70
N LEU A 55 -1.36 -5.09 -18.31
CA LEU A 55 -2.64 -5.14 -19.01
C LEU A 55 -2.71 -4.18 -20.20
N LEU A 56 -1.94 -3.11 -20.19
CA LEU A 56 -1.84 -2.16 -21.29
C LEU A 56 -0.78 -2.63 -22.29
N GLN A 57 -1.17 -2.70 -23.55
CA GLN A 57 -0.24 -3.05 -24.65
C GLN A 57 0.60 -1.86 -25.12
N GLN A 58 0.28 -0.67 -24.68
CA GLN A 58 0.94 0.57 -25.12
C GLN A 58 1.35 1.42 -23.92
N PRO A 59 2.47 2.13 -24.00
CA PRO A 59 2.88 3.06 -22.96
C PRO A 59 1.84 4.18 -22.78
N VAL A 60 1.58 4.52 -21.55
CA VAL A 60 0.67 5.62 -21.19
C VAL A 60 1.34 6.94 -21.61
N LYS A 61 0.65 7.73 -22.43
CA LYS A 61 1.14 9.06 -22.83
C LYS A 61 1.13 10.03 -21.65
N PRO A 62 2.09 10.95 -21.53
CA PRO A 62 2.08 11.98 -20.49
C PRO A 62 0.87 12.90 -20.62
N VAL A 63 0.45 13.51 -19.51
CA VAL A 63 -0.61 14.51 -19.45
C VAL A 63 -0.10 15.80 -18.80
N SER A 64 -0.78 16.89 -19.07
CA SER A 64 -0.34 18.24 -18.69
C SER A 64 -0.53 18.59 -17.21
N SER A 65 -1.39 17.85 -16.48
CA SER A 65 -1.72 18.19 -15.10
C SER A 65 -2.04 16.98 -14.26
N TRP A 66 -1.93 17.14 -12.92
CA TRP A 66 -2.30 16.14 -11.95
C TRP A 66 -3.78 15.74 -12.03
N ILE A 67 -4.68 16.69 -12.29
CA ILE A 67 -6.12 16.42 -12.45
C ILE A 67 -6.35 15.52 -13.66
N CYS A 68 -5.77 15.84 -14.81
CA CYS A 68 -5.86 15.01 -16.01
C CYS A 68 -5.26 13.62 -15.80
N TYR A 69 -4.21 13.50 -14.97
CA TYR A 69 -3.65 12.21 -14.59
C TYR A 69 -4.67 11.37 -13.80
N VAL A 70 -5.32 11.95 -12.81
CA VAL A 70 -6.32 11.24 -11.98
C VAL A 70 -7.48 10.75 -12.84
N GLU A 71 -8.04 11.60 -13.68
CA GLU A 71 -9.14 11.24 -14.59
C GLU A 71 -8.73 10.13 -15.57
N ARG A 72 -7.54 10.25 -16.13
CA ARG A 72 -7.02 9.22 -17.03
C ARG A 72 -6.83 7.87 -16.33
N MET A 73 -6.31 7.86 -15.11
CA MET A 73 -6.14 6.62 -14.35
C MET A 73 -7.47 5.96 -14.02
N LEU A 74 -8.50 6.73 -13.67
CA LEU A 74 -9.85 6.23 -13.47
C LEU A 74 -10.43 5.62 -14.77
N ASN A 75 -10.25 6.31 -15.89
CA ASN A 75 -10.67 5.81 -17.20
C ASN A 75 -9.95 4.51 -17.58
N LEU A 76 -8.65 4.40 -17.27
CA LEU A 76 -7.88 3.18 -17.50
C LEU A 76 -8.40 2.02 -16.64
N LEU A 77 -8.62 2.23 -15.35
CA LEU A 77 -9.20 1.21 -14.47
C LEU A 77 -10.58 0.75 -14.97
N ASN A 78 -11.43 1.69 -15.40
CA ASN A 78 -12.73 1.38 -16.00
C ASN A 78 -12.57 0.58 -17.31
N GLY A 79 -11.69 1.03 -18.20
CA GLY A 79 -11.40 0.35 -19.47
C GLY A 79 -10.89 -1.07 -19.30
N LEU A 80 -10.09 -1.30 -18.27
CA LEU A 80 -9.56 -2.62 -17.90
C LEU A 80 -10.57 -3.45 -17.06
N GLY A 81 -11.68 -2.89 -16.63
CA GLY A 81 -12.63 -3.60 -15.75
C GLY A 81 -12.14 -3.82 -14.33
N ILE A 82 -11.11 -3.10 -13.88
CA ILE A 82 -10.62 -3.15 -12.51
C ILE A 82 -11.52 -2.27 -11.67
N ARG A 83 -12.33 -2.87 -10.78
CA ARG A 83 -13.23 -2.16 -9.90
C ARG A 83 -12.51 -1.61 -8.68
N TRP A 84 -11.64 -2.41 -8.10
CA TRP A 84 -10.84 -2.03 -6.95
C TRP A 84 -9.63 -2.96 -6.77
N ILE A 85 -8.65 -2.46 -6.04
CA ILE A 85 -7.46 -3.17 -5.55
C ILE A 85 -7.47 -3.06 -4.03
N ARG A 86 -7.07 -4.10 -3.29
CA ARG A 86 -6.97 -4.12 -1.82
C ARG A 86 -5.69 -4.82 -1.39
N GLY A 87 -5.14 -4.40 -0.27
CA GLY A 87 -3.86 -4.85 0.25
C GLY A 87 -2.81 -3.74 0.15
N PRO A 88 -1.52 -4.10 0.09
CA PRO A 88 -0.98 -5.46 0.13
C PRO A 88 -0.88 -6.05 1.56
N TYR A 89 -0.72 -7.35 1.64
CA TYR A 89 -0.31 -8.08 2.84
C TYR A 89 0.65 -9.20 2.45
N LEU A 90 1.40 -9.74 3.43
CA LEU A 90 2.32 -10.85 3.17
C LEU A 90 1.64 -12.19 3.43
N VAL A 91 2.10 -13.23 2.77
CA VAL A 91 1.70 -14.61 3.08
C VAL A 91 2.95 -15.44 3.30
N ARG A 92 2.98 -16.18 4.39
CA ARG A 92 4.03 -17.14 4.75
C ARG A 92 3.37 -18.40 5.29
N ASP A 93 3.72 -19.56 4.77
CA ASP A 93 3.13 -20.86 5.15
C ASP A 93 1.60 -20.82 5.14
N SER A 94 1.01 -20.26 4.06
CA SER A 94 -0.43 -20.05 3.90
C SER A 94 -1.09 -19.15 4.96
N THR A 95 -0.30 -18.49 5.79
CA THR A 95 -0.77 -17.59 6.85
C THR A 95 -0.59 -16.13 6.41
N PRO A 96 -1.65 -15.29 6.52
CA PRO A 96 -1.54 -13.87 6.21
C PRO A 96 -0.83 -13.11 7.33
N TYR A 97 0.16 -12.31 6.96
CA TYR A 97 0.87 -11.38 7.82
C TYR A 97 0.51 -9.95 7.44
N VAL A 98 0.07 -9.17 8.41
CA VAL A 98 -0.35 -7.80 8.24
C VAL A 98 0.70 -6.84 8.80
N PRO A 99 0.88 -5.65 8.21
CA PRO A 99 1.76 -4.65 8.77
C PRO A 99 1.25 -4.18 10.13
N ILE A 100 2.15 -3.90 11.04
CA ILE A 100 1.86 -3.29 12.33
C ILE A 100 2.90 -2.24 12.65
N ARG A 101 2.46 -1.17 13.28
CA ARG A 101 3.31 -0.07 13.71
C ARG A 101 3.10 0.20 15.19
N VAL A 102 4.15 0.02 15.97
CA VAL A 102 4.12 0.21 17.43
C VAL A 102 5.25 1.16 17.83
N GLY A 103 4.93 2.39 18.16
CA GLY A 103 5.93 3.43 18.37
C GLY A 103 6.69 3.71 17.07
N GLY A 104 8.04 3.57 17.10
CA GLY A 104 8.91 3.69 15.92
C GLY A 104 9.08 2.41 15.12
N ASP A 105 8.67 1.26 15.67
CA ASP A 105 8.89 -0.05 15.06
C ASP A 105 7.86 -0.34 13.97
N PHE A 106 8.32 -0.99 12.90
CA PHE A 106 7.48 -1.46 11.80
C PHE A 106 7.84 -2.91 11.45
N PHE A 107 6.87 -3.81 11.54
CA PHE A 107 7.03 -5.23 11.21
C PHE A 107 5.71 -5.82 10.72
N PHE A 108 5.72 -7.08 10.32
CA PHE A 108 4.52 -7.82 9.96
C PHE A 108 4.26 -8.92 10.99
N ILE A 109 3.01 -9.09 11.35
CA ILE A 109 2.54 -10.07 12.34
C ILE A 109 1.47 -10.97 11.72
N ASP A 110 1.43 -12.23 12.14
CA ASP A 110 0.34 -13.14 11.82
C ASP A 110 -1.02 -12.51 12.21
N LEU A 111 -1.95 -12.43 11.26
CA LEU A 111 -3.26 -11.84 11.46
C LEU A 111 -4.05 -12.51 12.60
N LYS A 112 -3.94 -13.85 12.76
CA LYS A 112 -4.63 -14.57 13.83
C LYS A 112 -4.06 -14.23 15.19
N GLN A 113 -2.73 -14.07 15.28
CA GLN A 113 -2.05 -13.63 16.51
C GLN A 113 -2.43 -12.21 16.86
N LEU A 114 -2.41 -11.30 15.88
CA LEU A 114 -2.86 -9.93 16.10
C LEU A 114 -4.29 -9.88 16.63
N ALA A 115 -5.22 -10.58 15.99
CA ALA A 115 -6.61 -10.62 16.41
C ALA A 115 -6.79 -11.27 17.80
N CYS A 116 -5.96 -12.26 18.14
CA CYS A 116 -5.94 -12.87 19.46
C CYS A 116 -5.49 -11.88 20.55
N HIS A 117 -4.33 -11.25 20.34
CA HIS A 117 -3.80 -10.24 21.27
C HIS A 117 -4.76 -9.06 21.44
N PHE A 118 -5.34 -8.60 20.33
CA PHE A 118 -6.30 -7.51 20.34
C PHE A 118 -7.53 -7.85 21.18
N ARG A 119 -8.14 -9.02 21.01
CA ARG A 119 -9.31 -9.45 21.79
C ARG A 119 -9.00 -9.63 23.28
N GLN A 120 -7.82 -10.14 23.62
CA GLN A 120 -7.40 -10.31 25.01
C GLN A 120 -7.27 -8.97 25.75
N GLU A 121 -6.84 -7.91 25.06
CA GLU A 121 -6.60 -6.60 25.65
C GLU A 121 -7.71 -5.56 25.35
N LEU A 122 -8.79 -5.98 24.65
CA LEU A 122 -9.83 -5.06 24.17
C LEU A 122 -10.39 -4.14 25.27
N ALA A 123 -10.69 -4.71 26.44
CA ALA A 123 -11.24 -3.92 27.56
C ALA A 123 -10.26 -2.84 28.08
N LYS A 124 -8.95 -3.05 27.98
CA LYS A 124 -7.93 -2.05 28.32
C LYS A 124 -7.79 -1.03 27.19
N ILE A 125 -7.77 -1.48 25.95
CA ILE A 125 -7.72 -0.64 24.77
C ILE A 125 -8.90 0.35 24.76
N GLU A 126 -10.09 -0.10 25.11
CA GLU A 126 -11.28 0.75 25.21
C GLU A 126 -11.18 1.81 26.31
N ARG A 127 -10.40 1.57 27.35
CA ARG A 127 -10.11 2.54 28.40
C ARG A 127 -8.93 3.47 28.06
N GLY A 128 -8.25 3.23 26.92
CA GLY A 128 -7.06 3.98 26.51
C GLY A 128 -5.74 3.47 27.10
N ASP A 129 -5.76 2.32 27.80
CA ASP A 129 -4.57 1.66 28.31
C ASP A 129 -4.02 0.69 27.22
N LEU A 130 -2.96 1.12 26.56
CA LEU A 130 -2.39 0.42 25.40
C LEU A 130 -1.06 -0.27 25.70
N GLU A 131 -0.52 -0.08 26.91
CA GLU A 131 0.86 -0.50 27.23
C GLU A 131 1.04 -2.01 27.09
N ASP A 132 0.18 -2.79 27.73
CA ASP A 132 0.26 -4.25 27.67
C ASP A 132 0.07 -4.79 26.25
N PHE A 133 -0.87 -4.22 25.52
CA PHE A 133 -1.10 -4.60 24.13
C PHE A 133 0.14 -4.32 23.25
N MET A 134 0.71 -3.13 23.34
CA MET A 134 1.90 -2.76 22.59
C MET A 134 3.10 -3.62 22.96
N ASN A 135 3.27 -3.95 24.25
CA ASN A 135 4.35 -4.81 24.70
C ASN A 135 4.21 -6.24 24.18
N ARG A 136 3.01 -6.80 24.16
CA ARG A 136 2.74 -8.12 23.54
C ARG A 136 3.09 -8.13 22.07
N LEU A 137 2.70 -7.10 21.32
CA LEU A 137 3.04 -7.00 19.89
C LEU A 137 4.56 -6.93 19.65
N ARG A 138 5.31 -6.22 20.51
CA ARG A 138 6.77 -6.15 20.40
C ARG A 138 7.46 -7.47 20.74
N GLN A 139 6.89 -8.23 21.67
CA GLN A 139 7.44 -9.51 22.11
C GLN A 139 7.05 -10.70 21.23
N GLU A 140 6.15 -10.48 20.25
CA GLU A 140 5.71 -11.56 19.35
C GLU A 140 6.92 -12.12 18.57
N GLN A 141 7.17 -13.41 18.76
CA GLN A 141 8.33 -14.10 18.16
C GLN A 141 8.11 -14.43 16.68
N ASN A 142 6.84 -14.61 16.30
CA ASN A 142 6.48 -15.02 14.93
C ASN A 142 6.18 -13.82 14.03
N ARG A 143 7.01 -12.77 14.13
CA ARG A 143 6.92 -11.58 13.28
C ARG A 143 7.86 -11.67 12.08
N ALA A 144 7.52 -11.00 10.99
CA ALA A 144 8.38 -10.84 9.85
C ALA A 144 8.90 -9.39 9.79
N GLU A 145 10.21 -9.23 9.92
CA GLU A 145 10.85 -7.92 9.84
C GLU A 145 11.39 -7.68 8.43
N PRO A 146 11.14 -6.48 7.87
CA PRO A 146 11.78 -6.09 6.62
C PRO A 146 13.28 -5.97 6.82
N ARG A 147 14.05 -6.60 5.93
CA ARG A 147 15.52 -6.47 5.92
C ARG A 147 15.92 -5.49 4.84
N LEU A 148 16.58 -4.42 5.24
CA LEU A 148 17.16 -3.46 4.32
C LEU A 148 18.59 -3.86 3.96
N GLN A 149 18.91 -3.81 2.67
CA GLN A 149 20.24 -4.06 2.13
C GLN A 149 20.67 -2.82 1.37
N GLU A 150 21.76 -2.20 1.79
CA GLU A 150 22.35 -1.08 1.08
C GLU A 150 23.30 -1.56 -0.01
N ARG A 151 23.20 -0.95 -1.17
CA ARG A 151 24.09 -1.19 -2.31
C ARG A 151 24.55 0.13 -2.88
N VAL A 152 25.83 0.19 -3.22
CA VAL A 152 26.40 1.33 -3.92
C VAL A 152 26.23 1.10 -5.42
N GLY A 153 25.62 2.05 -6.10
CA GLY A 153 25.49 2.08 -7.55
C GLY A 153 26.44 3.11 -8.16
N ILE A 154 26.91 2.82 -9.36
CA ILE A 154 27.78 3.69 -10.15
C ILE A 154 27.11 3.92 -11.49
N ALA A 155 26.93 5.19 -11.89
CA ALA A 155 26.53 5.48 -13.25
C ALA A 155 27.73 5.31 -14.19
N LEU A 156 27.52 4.56 -15.27
CA LEU A 156 28.53 4.30 -16.28
C LEU A 156 28.27 5.18 -17.52
N THR A 157 29.33 5.71 -18.11
CA THR A 157 29.30 6.33 -19.44
C THR A 157 30.03 5.43 -20.43
N ALA A 158 29.50 5.28 -21.64
CA ALA A 158 30.22 4.68 -22.73
C ALA A 158 31.12 5.76 -23.40
N ARG A 159 32.41 5.56 -23.37
CA ARG A 159 33.38 6.32 -24.17
C ARG A 159 34.15 5.34 -25.01
N GLU A 160 34.15 5.51 -26.34
CA GLU A 160 34.95 4.72 -27.28
C GLU A 160 34.84 3.19 -27.11
N GLY A 161 33.61 2.71 -26.81
CA GLY A 161 33.38 1.28 -26.57
C GLY A 161 33.72 0.77 -25.16
N LEU A 162 34.34 1.60 -24.32
CA LEU A 162 34.64 1.27 -22.93
C LEU A 162 33.61 1.88 -21.99
N LYS A 163 33.20 1.10 -20.97
CA LYS A 163 32.36 1.59 -19.87
C LYS A 163 33.25 2.18 -18.79
N ALA A 164 33.19 3.49 -18.59
CA ALA A 164 33.91 4.18 -17.52
C ALA A 164 32.92 4.69 -16.46
N ALA A 165 33.34 4.71 -15.20
CA ALA A 165 32.54 5.34 -14.14
C ALA A 165 32.41 6.84 -14.43
N ARG A 166 31.19 7.35 -14.36
CA ARG A 166 30.93 8.79 -14.48
C ARG A 166 31.28 9.47 -13.18
N GLU A 167 32.18 10.44 -13.24
CA GLU A 167 32.61 11.20 -12.07
C GLU A 167 31.44 11.87 -11.35
N GLY A 168 31.39 11.78 -10.01
CA GLY A 168 30.32 12.34 -9.18
C GLY A 168 29.00 11.56 -9.20
N PHE A 169 28.91 10.38 -9.83
CA PHE A 169 27.71 9.57 -9.94
C PHE A 169 27.77 8.26 -9.13
N LEU A 170 28.27 8.36 -7.91
CA LEU A 170 28.05 7.34 -6.88
C LEU A 170 26.70 7.62 -6.20
N TYR A 171 25.91 6.60 -5.99
CA TYR A 171 24.68 6.70 -5.20
C TYR A 171 24.52 5.46 -4.32
N THR A 172 23.88 5.63 -3.18
CA THR A 172 23.49 4.51 -2.32
C THR A 172 22.00 4.23 -2.52
N ALA A 173 21.68 2.98 -2.75
CA ALA A 173 20.29 2.53 -2.86
C ALA A 173 20.04 1.43 -1.82
N SER A 174 18.97 1.56 -1.07
CA SER A 174 18.51 0.50 -0.19
C SER A 174 17.46 -0.36 -0.88
N TYR A 175 17.57 -1.66 -0.67
CA TYR A 175 16.64 -2.67 -1.14
C TYR A 175 15.98 -3.33 0.05
N VAL A 176 14.73 -3.72 -0.09
CA VAL A 176 14.00 -4.41 0.96
C VAL A 176 13.73 -5.86 0.55
N SER A 177 13.96 -6.76 1.48
CA SER A 177 13.47 -8.13 1.42
C SER A 177 12.66 -8.42 2.67
N VAL A 178 11.58 -9.18 2.51
CA VAL A 178 10.78 -9.69 3.62
C VAL A 178 10.66 -11.18 3.44
N HIS A 179 10.85 -11.92 4.51
CA HIS A 179 10.71 -13.38 4.49
C HIS A 179 9.23 -13.75 4.39
N CYS A 180 8.77 -14.01 3.18
CA CYS A 180 7.40 -14.42 2.86
C CYS A 180 7.40 -15.28 1.58
N ASP A 181 6.33 -16.05 1.38
CA ASP A 181 6.15 -16.82 0.14
C ASP A 181 5.78 -15.91 -1.03
N TYR A 182 4.93 -14.92 -0.74
CA TYR A 182 4.51 -13.90 -1.69
C TYR A 182 3.86 -12.70 -0.99
N ILE A 183 3.77 -11.60 -1.73
CA ILE A 183 2.97 -10.44 -1.38
C ILE A 183 1.61 -10.61 -2.05
N ALA A 184 0.54 -10.60 -1.28
CA ALA A 184 -0.83 -10.77 -1.77
C ALA A 184 -1.51 -9.43 -1.99
N VAL A 185 -2.24 -9.34 -3.10
CA VAL A 185 -3.09 -8.20 -3.44
C VAL A 185 -4.42 -8.75 -3.94
N GLU A 186 -5.52 -8.25 -3.44
CA GLU A 186 -6.85 -8.62 -3.91
C GLU A 186 -7.34 -7.63 -4.96
N VAL A 187 -7.91 -8.13 -6.04
CA VAL A 187 -8.40 -7.33 -7.17
C VAL A 187 -9.83 -7.73 -7.51
N GLY A 188 -10.72 -6.76 -7.46
CA GLY A 188 -12.09 -6.91 -7.96
C GLY A 188 -12.15 -6.59 -9.45
N LEU A 189 -12.55 -7.56 -10.26
CA LEU A 189 -12.68 -7.43 -11.72
C LEU A 189 -14.13 -7.56 -12.15
N ASP A 190 -14.51 -6.85 -13.21
CA ASP A 190 -15.76 -7.12 -13.93
C ASP A 190 -15.77 -8.56 -14.41
N SER A 191 -16.76 -9.36 -13.98
CA SER A 191 -16.82 -10.79 -14.30
C SER A 191 -16.76 -11.08 -15.80
N ALA A 192 -17.31 -10.22 -16.64
CA ALA A 192 -17.27 -10.36 -18.09
C ALA A 192 -15.87 -10.16 -18.69
N ARG A 193 -14.99 -9.41 -18.04
CA ARG A 193 -13.63 -9.10 -18.52
C ARG A 193 -12.55 -9.93 -17.85
N ALA A 194 -12.85 -10.50 -16.70
CA ALA A 194 -11.91 -11.22 -15.87
C ALA A 194 -11.11 -12.30 -16.62
N PRO A 195 -11.69 -13.21 -17.42
CA PRO A 195 -10.93 -14.27 -18.07
C PRO A 195 -9.79 -13.74 -18.94
N ASN A 196 -10.05 -12.69 -19.73
CA ASN A 196 -9.05 -12.10 -20.62
C ASN A 196 -7.91 -11.40 -19.87
N LEU A 197 -8.18 -10.86 -18.68
CA LEU A 197 -7.18 -10.19 -17.85
C LEU A 197 -6.32 -11.20 -17.10
N LEU A 198 -6.92 -12.29 -16.62
CA LEU A 198 -6.22 -13.33 -15.87
C LEU A 198 -5.14 -14.01 -16.69
N VAL A 199 -5.43 -14.35 -17.95
CA VAL A 199 -4.47 -14.97 -18.90
C VAL A 199 -3.20 -14.10 -19.07
N ARG A 200 -3.32 -12.78 -18.92
CA ARG A 200 -2.18 -11.87 -19.06
C ARG A 200 -1.39 -11.68 -17.78
N LEU A 201 -2.02 -11.87 -16.63
CA LEU A 201 -1.41 -11.66 -15.34
C LEU A 201 -0.77 -12.95 -14.79
N ASP A 202 -1.41 -14.10 -15.02
CA ASP A 202 -0.95 -15.35 -14.46
C ASP A 202 0.34 -15.82 -15.13
N GLY A 203 1.35 -16.16 -14.34
CA GLY A 203 2.68 -16.55 -14.79
C GLY A 203 3.55 -15.40 -15.32
N ALA A 204 3.03 -14.16 -15.39
CA ALA A 204 3.78 -13.02 -15.90
C ALA A 204 4.98 -12.68 -15.01
N ALA A 205 6.10 -12.30 -15.64
CA ALA A 205 7.23 -11.66 -14.99
C ALA A 205 7.20 -10.16 -15.29
N ALA A 206 7.33 -9.34 -14.25
CA ALA A 206 7.24 -7.90 -14.41
C ALA A 206 8.19 -7.14 -13.49
N ALA A 207 8.55 -5.94 -13.91
CA ALA A 207 9.33 -5.02 -13.10
C ALA A 207 8.46 -4.42 -11.98
N VAL A 208 8.94 -4.47 -10.75
CA VAL A 208 8.27 -3.94 -9.56
C VAL A 208 9.17 -2.96 -8.83
N GLY A 209 8.67 -1.75 -8.59
CA GLY A 209 9.42 -0.72 -7.91
C GLY A 209 10.50 -0.07 -8.76
N GLY A 210 11.54 0.42 -8.10
CA GLY A 210 12.70 1.04 -8.75
C GLY A 210 13.70 0.03 -9.30
N GLU A 211 14.54 0.49 -10.22
CA GLU A 211 15.64 -0.29 -10.84
C GLU A 211 15.19 -1.61 -11.51
N SER A 212 13.95 -1.64 -12.00
CA SER A 212 13.40 -2.77 -12.77
C SER A 212 13.55 -4.13 -12.08
N ARG A 213 13.37 -4.17 -10.76
CA ARG A 213 13.43 -5.42 -9.99
C ARG A 213 12.30 -6.34 -10.40
N ILE A 214 12.62 -7.61 -10.61
CA ILE A 214 11.67 -8.56 -11.19
C ILE A 214 10.89 -9.31 -10.12
N ALA A 215 9.59 -9.41 -10.34
CA ALA A 215 8.70 -10.32 -9.61
C ALA A 215 7.89 -11.17 -10.59
N ARG A 216 7.56 -12.37 -10.17
CA ARG A 216 6.62 -13.26 -10.86
C ARG A 216 5.23 -13.07 -10.26
N LEU A 217 4.20 -13.07 -11.11
CA LEU A 217 2.82 -13.00 -10.69
C LEU A 217 2.14 -14.36 -10.84
N GLU A 218 1.26 -14.67 -9.91
CA GLU A 218 0.31 -15.78 -9.99
C GLU A 218 -1.07 -15.25 -9.62
N VAL A 219 -2.11 -15.77 -10.24
CA VAL A 219 -3.49 -15.32 -10.00
C VAL A 219 -4.35 -16.48 -9.54
N TRP A 220 -5.06 -16.27 -8.44
CA TRP A 220 -5.93 -17.26 -7.83
C TRP A 220 -7.34 -16.70 -7.65
N SER A 221 -8.35 -17.51 -7.97
CA SER A 221 -9.72 -17.18 -7.61
C SER A 221 -9.91 -17.23 -6.09
N VAL A 222 -10.67 -16.28 -5.56
CA VAL A 222 -10.91 -16.16 -4.11
C VAL A 222 -12.37 -16.50 -3.84
N ASP A 223 -12.80 -17.69 -4.23
CA ASP A 223 -14.17 -18.10 -3.94
C ASP A 223 -14.38 -18.52 -2.49
N GLU A 224 -13.35 -18.97 -1.80
CA GLU A 224 -13.39 -19.30 -0.35
C GLU A 224 -11.97 -19.40 0.25
N GLY A 225 -11.08 -18.49 -0.11
CA GLY A 225 -9.68 -18.52 0.33
C GLY A 225 -9.49 -18.27 1.83
N VAL A 226 -8.28 -18.56 2.29
CA VAL A 226 -7.81 -18.42 3.69
C VAL A 226 -7.97 -16.98 4.21
N VAL A 227 -8.04 -16.00 3.33
CA VAL A 227 -8.32 -14.61 3.64
C VAL A 227 -9.64 -14.23 2.98
N LYS A 228 -10.65 -13.91 3.78
CA LYS A 228 -11.89 -13.33 3.25
C LYS A 228 -11.56 -12.01 2.58
N PRO A 229 -12.16 -11.68 1.41
CA PRO A 229 -11.95 -10.40 0.77
C PRO A 229 -12.22 -9.28 1.77
N ILE A 230 -11.25 -8.42 1.96
CA ILE A 230 -11.29 -7.29 2.91
C ILE A 230 -12.50 -6.39 2.65
N ALA A 231 -13.02 -6.42 1.42
CA ALA A 231 -14.14 -5.62 0.98
C ALA A 231 -15.53 -6.22 1.25
N SER A 232 -15.66 -7.42 1.83
CA SER A 232 -16.94 -8.14 1.85
C SER A 232 -17.86 -7.81 3.02
N ALA A 233 -17.36 -7.21 4.08
CA ALA A 233 -18.19 -6.82 5.22
C ALA A 233 -18.48 -5.33 5.16
N GLY A 234 -19.75 -4.95 5.19
CA GLY A 234 -20.14 -3.59 5.51
C GLY A 234 -19.70 -3.30 6.93
N PHE A 235 -18.53 -2.67 7.05
CA PHE A 235 -17.95 -2.30 8.33
C PHE A 235 -18.85 -1.25 8.98
N LYS A 236 -19.53 -1.58 10.06
CA LYS A 236 -20.44 -0.66 10.73
C LYS A 236 -19.73 0.10 11.84
N GLU A 237 -19.14 -0.59 12.75
CA GLU A 237 -18.37 -0.04 13.87
C GLU A 237 -17.36 -1.08 14.33
N GLY A 238 -16.13 -0.66 14.69
CA GLY A 238 -15.14 -1.58 15.23
C GLY A 238 -13.71 -1.14 14.97
N TYR A 239 -12.80 -2.07 15.12
CA TYR A 239 -11.38 -1.85 15.00
C TYR A 239 -10.82 -2.53 13.75
N ALA A 240 -9.85 -1.86 13.14
CA ALA A 240 -9.21 -2.39 11.95
C ALA A 240 -7.72 -2.02 11.91
N VAL A 241 -6.91 -2.89 11.29
CA VAL A 241 -5.53 -2.58 10.95
C VAL A 241 -5.45 -2.10 9.50
N LEU A 242 -4.71 -1.00 9.28
CA LEU A 242 -4.46 -0.47 7.94
C LEU A 242 -3.36 -1.28 7.25
N LEU A 243 -3.68 -1.91 6.14
CA LEU A 243 -2.72 -2.61 5.26
C LEU A 243 -1.92 -1.64 4.41
N SER A 244 -2.51 -0.50 4.10
CA SER A 244 -1.92 0.55 3.26
C SER A 244 -2.22 1.93 3.85
N PRO A 245 -1.46 2.97 3.50
CA PRO A 245 -1.71 4.30 4.04
C PRO A 245 -3.12 4.79 3.73
N LEU A 246 -3.78 5.34 4.72
CA LEU A 246 -5.02 6.09 4.55
C LEU A 246 -4.67 7.53 4.20
N ILE A 247 -4.71 7.87 2.93
CA ILE A 247 -4.40 9.21 2.42
C ILE A 247 -5.57 10.15 2.69
N LEU A 248 -5.29 11.30 3.26
CA LEU A 248 -6.28 12.30 3.64
C LEU A 248 -6.02 13.56 2.83
N PRO A 249 -6.79 13.82 1.76
CA PRO A 249 -6.54 14.96 0.86
C PRO A 249 -6.95 16.31 1.46
N SER A 250 -7.27 16.33 2.74
CA SER A 250 -7.61 17.51 3.54
C SER A 250 -6.70 17.64 4.76
N PRO A 251 -6.55 18.82 5.37
CA PRO A 251 -5.79 19.01 6.59
C PRO A 251 -6.30 18.09 7.70
N LEU A 252 -5.34 17.50 8.44
CA LEU A 252 -5.63 16.70 9.62
C LEU A 252 -5.81 17.59 10.83
N ARG A 253 -6.83 17.32 11.62
CA ARG A 253 -6.95 17.81 12.99
C ARG A 253 -6.75 16.64 13.94
N ILE A 254 -5.65 16.66 14.67
CA ILE A 254 -5.36 15.64 15.67
C ILE A 254 -5.79 16.18 17.03
N LYS A 255 -6.73 15.50 17.66
CA LYS A 255 -7.17 15.80 19.04
C LYS A 255 -6.67 14.72 19.97
N ARG A 256 -6.22 15.13 21.16
CA ARG A 256 -5.81 14.22 22.22
C ARG A 256 -6.67 14.51 23.44
N GLU A 257 -7.51 13.55 23.79
CA GLU A 257 -8.43 13.66 24.93
C GLU A 257 -8.44 12.33 25.70
N GLY A 258 -8.18 12.36 26.99
CA GLY A 258 -8.27 11.19 27.89
C GLY A 258 -7.39 10.01 27.46
N GLY A 259 -6.17 10.26 26.95
CA GLY A 259 -5.26 9.21 26.46
C GLY A 259 -5.58 8.70 25.06
N ARG A 260 -6.65 9.16 24.43
CA ARG A 260 -7.05 8.78 23.07
C ARG A 260 -6.59 9.80 22.05
N VAL A 261 -6.24 9.32 20.87
CA VAL A 261 -5.86 10.15 19.73
C VAL A 261 -6.93 10.03 18.67
N SER A 262 -7.65 11.10 18.40
CA SER A 262 -8.62 11.16 17.31
C SER A 262 -8.10 12.01 16.17
N VAL A 263 -8.44 11.58 14.96
CA VAL A 263 -8.07 12.27 13.72
C VAL A 263 -9.35 12.69 13.01
N GLU A 264 -9.60 13.99 12.96
CA GLU A 264 -10.71 14.56 12.21
C GLU A 264 -10.26 14.88 10.78
N VAL A 265 -11.10 14.53 9.84
CA VAL A 265 -10.99 14.90 8.43
C VAL A 265 -12.09 15.88 8.08
N ASP A 266 -11.80 16.83 7.23
CA ASP A 266 -12.77 17.80 6.72
C ASP A 266 -13.97 17.05 6.10
N GLY A 267 -15.16 17.24 6.66
CA GLY A 267 -16.37 16.49 6.28
C GLY A 267 -16.90 15.53 7.35
N GLY A 268 -16.30 15.50 8.55
CA GLY A 268 -16.85 14.82 9.72
C GLY A 268 -16.44 13.35 9.89
N CYS A 269 -15.45 12.87 9.14
CA CYS A 269 -14.90 11.54 9.38
C CYS A 269 -13.96 11.58 10.59
N LEU A 270 -14.32 10.88 11.63
CA LEU A 270 -13.53 10.73 12.84
C LEU A 270 -12.95 9.32 12.92
N PHE A 271 -11.64 9.24 12.95
CA PHE A 271 -10.92 8.00 13.22
C PHE A 271 -10.25 8.11 14.59
N GLU A 272 -10.43 7.13 15.45
CA GLU A 272 -9.60 6.98 16.64
C GLU A 272 -8.36 6.17 16.26
N LEU A 273 -7.18 6.71 16.54
CA LEU A 273 -5.91 6.02 16.34
C LEU A 273 -5.59 5.27 17.64
N VAL A 274 -5.67 3.94 17.60
CA VAL A 274 -5.31 3.08 18.74
C VAL A 274 -3.79 2.99 18.86
N THR A 275 -3.12 2.59 17.78
CA THR A 275 -1.65 2.61 17.67
C THR A 275 -1.25 2.90 16.24
N GLY A 276 -0.04 3.38 16.05
CA GLY A 276 0.48 3.69 14.72
C GLY A 276 1.01 5.10 14.59
N ALA A 277 0.94 5.67 13.39
CA ALA A 277 1.47 6.99 13.12
C ALA A 277 0.67 7.74 12.05
N ALA A 278 0.69 9.07 12.15
CA ALA A 278 0.27 9.97 11.09
C ALA A 278 1.49 10.70 10.52
N GLY A 279 1.46 11.01 9.22
CA GLY A 279 2.57 11.67 8.56
C GLY A 279 2.21 12.09 7.14
N LEU A 280 3.21 12.51 6.37
CA LEU A 280 3.06 12.80 4.96
C LEU A 280 3.37 11.56 4.12
N ARG A 281 2.53 11.29 3.12
CA ARG A 281 2.77 10.24 2.12
C ARG A 281 2.69 10.78 0.71
N GLY A 282 3.72 10.49 -0.07
CA GLY A 282 3.74 10.71 -1.50
C GLY A 282 3.00 9.59 -2.23
N LEU A 283 2.30 9.96 -3.29
CA LEU A 283 1.60 8.99 -4.15
C LEU A 283 2.55 8.30 -5.15
N GLY A 284 3.86 8.47 -4.98
CA GLY A 284 4.89 7.87 -5.80
C GLY A 284 5.37 8.77 -6.94
N PHE A 285 6.05 8.15 -7.91
CA PHE A 285 6.58 8.79 -9.10
C PHE A 285 5.81 8.32 -10.35
N SER A 286 5.51 9.23 -11.26
CA SER A 286 4.94 8.87 -12.55
C SER A 286 6.07 8.79 -13.59
N ILE A 287 6.28 7.58 -14.12
CA ILE A 287 7.27 7.36 -15.17
C ILE A 287 6.86 8.09 -16.47
N ALA A 288 5.55 8.12 -16.77
CA ALA A 288 5.02 8.75 -17.96
C ALA A 288 5.21 10.28 -17.94
N GLU A 289 4.90 10.92 -16.80
CA GLU A 289 5.06 12.37 -16.62
C GLU A 289 6.49 12.75 -16.21
N ARG A 290 7.35 11.79 -15.88
CA ARG A 290 8.70 11.99 -15.32
C ARG A 290 8.70 12.97 -14.12
N SER A 291 7.65 12.89 -13.31
CA SER A 291 7.42 13.81 -12.18
C SER A 291 6.96 13.08 -10.94
N ARG A 292 7.18 13.71 -9.79
CA ARG A 292 6.65 13.23 -8.51
C ARG A 292 5.16 13.53 -8.44
N LYS A 293 4.40 12.57 -7.94
CA LYS A 293 3.01 12.77 -7.57
C LYS A 293 2.93 13.55 -6.25
N PRO A 294 1.83 14.24 -5.99
CA PRO A 294 1.66 15.02 -4.77
C PRO A 294 1.84 14.19 -3.48
N MET A 295 2.18 14.91 -2.42
CA MET A 295 2.21 14.38 -1.05
C MET A 295 0.96 14.85 -0.30
N TYR A 296 0.41 13.98 0.52
CA TYR A 296 -0.76 14.24 1.34
C TYR A 296 -0.55 13.80 2.78
N PRO A 297 -1.25 14.41 3.74
CA PRO A 297 -1.38 13.85 5.08
C PRO A 297 -1.97 12.44 5.02
N ALA A 298 -1.50 11.56 5.89
CA ALA A 298 -1.94 10.17 5.91
C ALA A 298 -1.87 9.59 7.32
N ILE A 299 -2.76 8.63 7.60
CA ILE A 299 -2.51 7.64 8.65
C ILE A 299 -1.72 6.51 7.99
N LEU A 300 -0.59 6.15 8.60
CA LEU A 300 0.36 5.24 7.97
C LEU A 300 -0.12 3.78 8.06
N GLU A 301 0.34 2.97 7.12
CA GLU A 301 0.16 1.51 7.14
C GLU A 301 0.64 0.90 8.47
N GLY A 302 -0.01 -0.16 8.90
CA GLY A 302 0.25 -0.80 10.20
C GLY A 302 -0.36 -0.08 11.40
N SER A 303 -1.08 1.03 11.19
CA SER A 303 -1.87 1.66 12.25
C SER A 303 -3.13 0.86 12.52
N ILE A 304 -3.50 0.73 13.81
CA ILE A 304 -4.81 0.24 14.22
C ILE A 304 -5.70 1.45 14.48
N ILE A 305 -6.84 1.46 13.82
CA ILE A 305 -7.84 2.53 13.92
C ILE A 305 -9.16 1.99 14.43
N ARG A 306 -9.93 2.81 15.11
CA ARG A 306 -11.33 2.58 15.43
C ARG A 306 -12.20 3.41 14.50
N LEU A 307 -13.12 2.76 13.83
CA LEU A 307 -14.18 3.38 13.04
C LEU A 307 -15.48 3.34 13.84
N ARG A 308 -16.31 4.39 13.75
CA ARG A 308 -17.62 4.46 14.37
C ARG A 308 -18.72 4.40 13.32
N GLU A 309 -19.91 3.99 13.72
CA GLU A 309 -21.08 3.94 12.87
C GLU A 309 -21.38 5.31 12.22
N GLY A 310 -21.76 5.30 10.94
CA GLY A 310 -22.01 6.51 10.16
C GLY A 310 -20.77 7.15 9.54
N GLN A 311 -19.59 6.62 9.77
CA GLN A 311 -18.34 7.10 9.17
C GLN A 311 -17.98 6.30 7.91
N CYS A 312 -17.59 7.00 6.98
CA CYS A 312 -17.02 6.89 5.65
C CYS A 312 -16.45 5.54 5.18
N TYR A 313 -17.18 4.46 5.22
CA TYR A 313 -16.73 3.22 4.62
C TYR A 313 -17.77 2.65 3.65
N THR A 314 -17.42 2.48 2.39
CA THR A 314 -18.16 1.64 1.45
C THR A 314 -17.27 0.55 0.87
N ARG A 315 -17.91 -0.53 0.42
CA ARG A 315 -17.24 -1.68 -0.18
C ARG A 315 -16.31 -1.32 -1.34
N ASP A 316 -16.70 -0.33 -2.15
CA ASP A 316 -15.99 0.01 -3.39
C ASP A 316 -14.95 1.13 -3.21
N MET A 317 -15.11 1.97 -2.20
CA MET A 317 -14.32 3.17 -1.98
C MET A 317 -13.47 3.10 -0.71
N GLY A 318 -13.71 2.10 0.16
CA GLY A 318 -13.08 2.05 1.47
C GLY A 318 -13.42 3.28 2.30
N PRO A 319 -12.50 3.75 3.16
CA PRO A 319 -12.78 4.85 4.09
C PRO A 319 -12.96 6.22 3.43
N TYR A 320 -12.97 6.32 2.11
CA TYR A 320 -13.09 7.59 1.38
C TYR A 320 -14.52 7.93 0.92
N ALA A 321 -15.51 7.08 1.19
CA ALA A 321 -16.83 7.20 0.59
C ALA A 321 -17.57 8.51 0.82
N ASN A 322 -17.40 9.14 1.96
CA ASN A 322 -18.15 10.32 2.36
C ASN A 322 -17.32 11.62 2.43
N VAL A 323 -16.08 11.63 1.95
CA VAL A 323 -15.27 12.85 1.94
C VAL A 323 -15.71 13.75 0.78
N PRO A 324 -16.32 14.91 1.05
CA PRO A 324 -16.86 15.74 -0.01
C PRO A 324 -15.78 16.50 -0.82
N LYS A 325 -16.01 16.67 -2.11
CA LYS A 325 -15.41 17.68 -3.03
C LYS A 325 -14.02 17.49 -3.62
N ARG A 326 -13.40 16.30 -3.57
CA ARG A 326 -12.35 15.93 -4.53
C ARG A 326 -12.63 14.52 -5.05
N ALA A 327 -13.85 14.31 -5.47
CA ALA A 327 -14.43 13.01 -5.79
C ALA A 327 -13.51 12.12 -6.65
N SER A 328 -12.93 12.63 -7.72
CA SER A 328 -12.10 11.82 -8.62
C SER A 328 -10.79 11.35 -7.97
N LEU A 329 -10.12 12.19 -7.16
CA LEU A 329 -8.89 11.78 -6.45
C LEU A 329 -9.21 10.73 -5.39
N ILE A 330 -10.25 10.93 -4.62
CA ILE A 330 -10.69 10.04 -3.55
C ILE A 330 -11.13 8.69 -4.14
N GLU A 331 -11.87 8.72 -5.24
CA GLU A 331 -12.23 7.53 -5.98
C GLU A 331 -10.98 6.77 -6.46
N LEU A 332 -10.02 7.46 -7.06
CA LEU A 332 -8.77 6.83 -7.50
C LEU A 332 -8.02 6.19 -6.33
N LEU A 333 -7.87 6.92 -5.21
CA LEU A 333 -7.18 6.41 -4.02
C LEU A 333 -7.87 5.15 -3.48
N GLY A 334 -9.20 5.19 -3.30
CA GLY A 334 -9.96 4.04 -2.84
C GLY A 334 -9.86 2.84 -3.79
N ARG A 335 -9.98 3.08 -5.09
CA ARG A 335 -9.91 2.01 -6.11
C ARG A 335 -8.52 1.42 -6.27
N THR A 336 -7.46 2.18 -6.05
CA THR A 336 -6.08 1.69 -6.14
C THR A 336 -5.56 1.06 -4.86
N GLY A 337 -6.35 1.00 -3.79
CA GLY A 337 -6.03 0.26 -2.57
C GLY A 337 -5.46 1.11 -1.43
N TYR A 338 -5.42 2.42 -1.55
CA TYR A 338 -5.11 3.28 -0.41
C TYR A 338 -6.22 3.19 0.64
N GLY A 339 -5.83 3.07 1.92
CA GLY A 339 -6.76 2.86 3.03
C GLY A 339 -7.36 1.45 3.07
N SER A 340 -6.73 0.48 2.45
CA SER A 340 -7.07 -0.94 2.64
C SER A 340 -6.90 -1.33 4.11
N LEU A 341 -7.84 -2.07 4.64
CA LEU A 341 -7.86 -2.47 6.04
C LEU A 341 -8.37 -3.90 6.24
N ILE A 342 -8.09 -4.47 7.42
CA ILE A 342 -8.66 -5.73 7.91
C ILE A 342 -9.27 -5.49 9.28
N GLU A 343 -10.46 -6.03 9.49
CA GLU A 343 -11.16 -5.99 10.79
C GLU A 343 -10.45 -6.86 11.84
N LEU A 344 -10.43 -6.41 13.08
CA LEU A 344 -9.76 -7.08 14.19
C LEU A 344 -10.70 -7.78 15.17
N GLY A 345 -12.01 -7.72 14.97
CA GLY A 345 -12.86 -8.42 15.89
C GLY A 345 -14.30 -8.29 15.73
#